data_88b329e5007c847f0d53c4befd5a6c5c
#
_entry.id   88b329e5007c847f0d53c4befd5a6c5c
#
_cell.length_a   1.000
_cell.length_b   1.000
_cell.length_c   1.000
_cell.angle_alpha   90.00
_cell.angle_beta   90.00
_cell.angle_gamma   90.00
#
_symmetry.space_group_name_H-M   'P 1'
#
loop_
_entity.id
_entity.type
_entity.pdbx_description
1 polymer ?
#
loop_
_entity_poly.entity_id
_entity_poly.type
_entity_poly.pdbx_seq_one_letter_code
_entity_poly.pdbx_strand_id
1 'polypeptide(L)'
;DLHKEYRRQRQMCIRDSPNGEAQEISKHLLKKNTLIDLAADFRLKKGSDYLKWYKQKHKAVSNIKKSIYSLPEITNEQIKNYKIISCPGCYPTSILLPLIPLIKKGLIKKDNIIIDSKSGYSGAGRGVHKKYKDKNLYESLSAYGVGFHRHNSEIDQEIKKITKGKFKLIFTPHLTPMFRGILSTIYIDLENGVTQSNIIKKLSIFYKKDNFVKILKQNTLISTNDVINTNNCHISVCKSKYKNKIVTGVIAS
;
A
#
# COMPACT_ATOMS: atom_id res chain seq x y z
N ASP A 1 -0.71 -30.57 21.04
CA ASP A 1 -1.95 -29.82 20.90
C ASP A 1 -1.92 -28.93 19.64
N LEU A 2 -2.02 -29.60 18.49
CA LEU A 2 -2.02 -29.01 17.13
C LEU A 2 -3.06 -27.87 16.99
N HIS A 3 -4.16 -27.93 17.72
CA HIS A 3 -5.20 -26.89 17.68
C HIS A 3 -4.78 -25.56 18.33
N LYS A 4 -3.90 -25.59 19.33
CA LYS A 4 -3.36 -24.35 19.94
C LYS A 4 -2.32 -23.68 19.06
N GLU A 5 -1.49 -24.46 18.36
CA GLU A 5 -0.53 -23.91 17.38
C GLU A 5 -1.24 -23.35 16.14
N TYR A 6 -2.29 -24.01 15.66
CA TYR A 6 -3.13 -23.50 14.56
C TYR A 6 -3.86 -22.21 14.94
N ARG A 7 -4.33 -22.08 16.17
CA ARG A 7 -4.91 -20.82 16.68
C ARG A 7 -3.85 -19.72 16.79
N ARG A 8 -2.60 -20.03 17.20
CA ARG A 8 -1.49 -19.08 17.22
C ARG A 8 -1.08 -18.65 15.81
N GLN A 9 -1.03 -19.55 14.84
CA GLN A 9 -0.82 -19.21 13.44
C GLN A 9 -1.93 -18.32 12.88
N ARG A 10 -3.20 -18.59 13.18
CA ARG A 10 -4.31 -17.71 12.81
C ARG A 10 -4.23 -16.33 13.49
N GLN A 11 -3.73 -16.25 14.70
CA GLN A 11 -3.50 -14.95 15.38
C GLN A 11 -2.35 -14.15 14.76
N MET A 12 -1.34 -14.78 14.18
CA MET A 12 -0.23 -14.11 13.51
C MET A 12 -0.60 -13.50 12.15
N CYS A 13 -1.68 -13.97 11.53
CA CYS A 13 -2.26 -13.39 10.32
C CYS A 13 -3.31 -12.31 10.61
N ILE A 14 -3.48 -11.88 11.86
CA ILE A 14 -4.47 -10.86 12.22
C ILE A 14 -3.90 -9.49 11.89
N ARG A 15 -4.53 -8.85 10.95
CA ARG A 15 -4.24 -7.55 10.36
C ARG A 15 -4.15 -6.38 11.34
N ASP A 16 -4.78 -6.50 12.48
CA ASP A 16 -4.98 -5.45 13.48
C ASP A 16 -4.20 -5.70 14.77
N SER A 17 -3.09 -6.44 14.71
CA SER A 17 -2.20 -6.58 15.85
C SER A 17 -1.71 -5.20 16.29
N PRO A 18 -1.69 -4.92 17.59
CA PRO A 18 -1.07 -3.71 18.12
C PRO A 18 0.37 -3.59 17.63
N ASN A 19 0.79 -2.35 17.35
CA ASN A 19 2.19 -2.10 16.98
C ASN A 19 3.14 -2.62 18.06
N GLY A 20 4.16 -3.36 17.65
CA GLY A 20 5.16 -3.98 18.53
C GLY A 20 4.93 -5.47 18.80
N GLU A 21 3.77 -6.03 18.49
CA GLU A 21 3.49 -7.46 18.71
C GLU A 21 4.28 -8.35 17.76
N ALA A 22 4.29 -8.02 16.47
CA ALA A 22 5.10 -8.75 15.48
C ALA A 22 6.61 -8.63 15.78
N GLN A 23 7.06 -7.52 16.37
CA GLN A 23 8.44 -7.35 16.81
C GLN A 23 8.81 -8.33 17.92
N GLU A 24 7.95 -8.49 18.94
CA GLU A 24 8.19 -9.44 20.02
C GLU A 24 8.17 -10.90 19.53
N ILE A 25 7.16 -11.25 18.74
CA ILE A 25 7.04 -12.59 18.16
C ILE A 25 8.27 -12.93 17.29
N SER A 26 8.80 -11.97 16.54
CA SER A 26 9.95 -12.18 15.67
C SER A 26 11.21 -12.63 16.42
N LYS A 27 11.37 -12.28 17.69
CA LYS A 27 12.53 -12.67 18.50
C LYS A 27 12.65 -14.18 18.69
N HIS A 28 11.52 -14.87 18.75
CA HIS A 28 11.44 -16.31 19.02
C HIS A 28 11.12 -17.13 17.77
N LEU A 29 10.30 -16.60 16.86
CA LEU A 29 9.76 -17.35 15.74
C LEU A 29 10.78 -17.62 14.62
N LEU A 30 11.67 -16.68 14.35
CA LEU A 30 12.52 -16.69 13.14
C LEU A 30 13.59 -17.81 13.10
N LYS A 31 13.77 -18.57 14.18
CA LYS A 31 14.72 -19.69 14.20
C LYS A 31 14.34 -20.77 13.18
N LYS A 32 13.04 -21.09 13.06
CA LYS A 32 12.54 -22.19 12.20
C LYS A 32 11.49 -21.73 11.18
N ASN A 33 10.90 -20.56 11.34
CA ASN A 33 9.74 -20.10 10.56
C ASN A 33 10.02 -18.80 9.80
N THR A 34 9.19 -18.52 8.80
CA THR A 34 9.08 -17.22 8.13
C THR A 34 7.88 -16.49 8.71
N LEU A 35 8.05 -15.23 9.07
CA LEU A 35 6.99 -14.35 9.56
C LEU A 35 6.40 -13.55 8.40
N ILE A 36 5.09 -13.64 8.21
CA ILE A 36 4.34 -12.71 7.34
C ILE A 36 3.72 -11.66 8.26
N ASP A 37 4.29 -10.45 8.22
CA ASP A 37 3.86 -9.32 9.03
C ASP A 37 2.83 -8.48 8.29
N LEU A 38 1.57 -8.58 8.70
CA LEU A 38 0.46 -7.77 8.19
C LEU A 38 0.31 -6.44 8.95
N ALA A 39 0.98 -6.32 10.12
CA ALA A 39 1.05 -5.08 10.88
C ALA A 39 2.06 -4.10 10.24
N ALA A 40 2.37 -3.04 10.97
CA ALA A 40 3.30 -2.02 10.46
C ALA A 40 4.74 -2.19 10.96
N ASP A 41 5.00 -3.26 11.71
CA ASP A 41 6.18 -3.39 12.55
C ASP A 41 7.49 -3.47 11.77
N PHE A 42 7.48 -4.10 10.60
CA PHE A 42 8.69 -4.27 9.78
C PHE A 42 8.62 -3.56 8.42
N ARG A 43 7.68 -2.64 8.22
CA ARG A 43 7.54 -1.90 6.96
C ARG A 43 8.68 -0.93 6.73
N LEU A 44 9.24 -0.33 7.80
CA LEU A 44 10.29 0.67 7.68
C LEU A 44 11.68 0.08 7.89
N LYS A 45 12.64 0.52 7.10
CA LYS A 45 14.03 0.00 7.11
C LYS A 45 14.88 0.51 8.26
N LYS A 46 14.44 1.55 8.96
CA LYS A 46 15.17 2.15 10.10
C LYS A 46 14.27 2.24 11.33
N GLY A 47 14.80 1.84 12.48
CA GLY A 47 14.11 1.99 13.75
C GLY A 47 13.84 3.46 14.12
N SER A 48 14.69 4.38 13.67
CA SER A 48 14.47 5.83 13.82
C SER A 48 13.26 6.32 13.06
N ASP A 49 13.03 5.82 11.83
CA ASP A 49 11.85 6.17 11.05
C ASP A 49 10.58 5.57 11.68
N TYR A 50 10.68 4.36 12.22
CA TYR A 50 9.58 3.77 12.99
C TYR A 50 9.23 4.63 14.20
N LEU A 51 10.22 5.07 14.99
CA LEU A 51 10.00 5.98 16.11
C LEU A 51 9.34 7.29 15.67
N LYS A 52 9.83 7.90 14.59
CA LYS A 52 9.29 9.15 14.04
C LYS A 52 7.81 9.03 13.69
N TRP A 53 7.43 7.97 12.98
CA TRP A 53 6.08 7.83 12.40
C TRP A 53 5.08 7.12 13.31
N TYR A 54 5.53 6.13 14.10
CA TYR A 54 4.67 5.35 14.99
C TYR A 54 4.75 5.78 16.45
N LYS A 55 5.66 6.73 16.79
CA LYS A 55 5.86 7.27 18.16
C LYS A 55 6.22 6.20 19.20
N GLN A 56 6.81 5.10 18.75
CA GLN A 56 7.23 3.97 19.58
C GLN A 56 8.63 3.53 19.18
N LYS A 57 9.47 3.14 20.18
CA LYS A 57 10.77 2.52 19.90
C LYS A 57 10.56 1.14 19.30
N HIS A 58 11.32 0.83 18.25
CA HIS A 58 11.27 -0.50 17.65
C HIS A 58 11.98 -1.52 18.53
N LYS A 59 11.28 -2.57 18.98
CA LYS A 59 11.76 -3.54 19.98
C LYS A 59 12.63 -4.67 19.41
N ALA A 60 12.71 -4.78 18.08
CA ALA A 60 13.49 -5.82 17.39
C ALA A 60 14.28 -5.25 16.19
N VAL A 61 15.05 -4.18 16.42
CA VAL A 61 15.83 -3.47 15.38
C VAL A 61 16.76 -4.40 14.60
N SER A 62 17.41 -5.36 15.29
CA SER A 62 18.28 -6.36 14.65
C SER A 62 17.58 -7.24 13.63
N ASN A 63 16.26 -7.43 13.74
CA ASN A 63 15.47 -8.23 12.80
C ASN A 63 15.00 -7.43 11.59
N ILE A 64 15.10 -6.09 11.59
CA ILE A 64 14.74 -5.26 10.43
C ILE A 64 15.53 -5.69 9.19
N LYS A 65 16.82 -6.00 9.32
CA LYS A 65 17.67 -6.47 8.21
C LYS A 65 17.23 -7.82 7.62
N LYS A 66 16.44 -8.59 8.36
CA LYS A 66 15.88 -9.88 7.91
C LYS A 66 14.51 -9.70 7.23
N SER A 67 14.01 -8.46 7.14
CA SER A 67 12.70 -8.15 6.57
C SER A 67 12.79 -7.58 5.17
N ILE A 68 11.80 -7.95 4.35
CA ILE A 68 11.52 -7.29 3.08
C ILE A 68 10.15 -6.63 3.15
N TYR A 69 10.07 -5.37 2.71
CA TYR A 69 8.80 -4.71 2.40
C TYR A 69 8.34 -5.23 1.05
N SER A 70 7.24 -5.95 0.99
CA SER A 70 6.88 -6.78 -0.15
C SER A 70 5.50 -6.48 -0.70
N LEU A 71 5.50 -6.02 -1.95
CA LEU A 71 4.43 -6.21 -2.91
C LEU A 71 4.85 -7.41 -3.77
N PRO A 72 4.24 -8.59 -3.65
CA PRO A 72 4.68 -9.81 -4.35
C PRO A 72 4.83 -9.61 -5.87
N GLU A 73 3.95 -8.85 -6.47
CA GLU A 73 3.94 -8.51 -7.89
C GLU A 73 5.21 -7.73 -8.34
N ILE A 74 5.92 -7.13 -7.38
CA ILE A 74 7.14 -6.33 -7.65
C ILE A 74 8.39 -7.01 -7.08
N THR A 75 8.25 -7.80 -6.01
CA THR A 75 9.37 -8.32 -5.20
C THR A 75 9.46 -9.84 -5.20
N ASN A 76 8.65 -10.53 -5.99
CA ASN A 76 8.45 -11.99 -5.95
C ASN A 76 9.75 -12.80 -5.81
N GLU A 77 10.74 -12.58 -6.69
CA GLU A 77 11.99 -13.33 -6.68
C GLU A 77 12.85 -13.11 -5.43
N GLN A 78 12.66 -11.98 -4.75
CA GLN A 78 13.45 -11.58 -3.58
C GLN A 78 12.91 -12.14 -2.28
N ILE A 79 11.61 -12.46 -2.21
CA ILE A 79 10.91 -12.84 -0.97
C ILE A 79 11.58 -14.03 -0.27
N LYS A 80 12.01 -15.04 -1.04
CA LYS A 80 12.65 -16.25 -0.52
C LYS A 80 13.94 -16.02 0.27
N ASN A 81 14.57 -14.86 0.09
CA ASN A 81 15.82 -14.49 0.75
C ASN A 81 15.62 -13.90 2.15
N TYR A 82 14.36 -13.71 2.57
CA TYR A 82 14.03 -13.03 3.82
C TYR A 82 13.25 -13.92 4.78
N LYS A 83 13.42 -13.65 6.05
CA LYS A 83 12.72 -14.33 7.15
C LYS A 83 11.47 -13.58 7.63
N ILE A 84 11.34 -12.31 7.26
CA ILE A 84 10.17 -11.49 7.56
C ILE A 84 9.69 -10.87 6.25
N ILE A 85 8.44 -11.13 5.92
CA ILE A 85 7.76 -10.54 4.77
C ILE A 85 6.78 -9.52 5.33
N SER A 86 7.11 -8.24 5.20
CA SER A 86 6.26 -7.16 5.69
C SER A 86 5.32 -6.69 4.60
N CYS A 87 4.04 -6.90 4.83
CA CYS A 87 2.99 -6.51 3.89
C CYS A 87 2.74 -5.00 3.95
N PRO A 88 2.61 -4.34 2.80
CA PRO A 88 2.32 -2.91 2.71
C PRO A 88 1.02 -2.51 3.38
N GLY A 89 0.91 -1.23 3.72
CA GLY A 89 -0.37 -0.64 4.04
C GLY A 89 -1.28 -0.56 2.81
N CYS A 90 -2.57 -0.40 3.05
CA CYS A 90 -3.58 -0.40 1.98
C CYS A 90 -3.39 0.75 0.97
N TYR A 91 -3.17 1.98 1.42
CA TYR A 91 -2.85 3.10 0.52
C TYR A 91 -1.54 2.89 -0.25
N PRO A 92 -0.41 2.52 0.40
CA PRO A 92 0.81 2.19 -0.34
C PRO A 92 0.60 1.13 -1.41
N THR A 93 -0.22 0.11 -1.17
CA THR A 93 -0.54 -0.90 -2.18
C THR A 93 -1.19 -0.27 -3.42
N SER A 94 -2.25 0.52 -3.23
CA SER A 94 -2.96 1.18 -4.35
C SER A 94 -2.10 2.19 -5.12
N ILE A 95 -1.08 2.75 -4.46
CA ILE A 95 -0.21 3.80 -5.00
C ILE A 95 1.03 3.21 -5.67
N LEU A 96 1.69 2.28 -5.01
CA LEU A 96 2.98 1.76 -5.47
C LEU A 96 2.85 0.78 -6.63
N LEU A 97 1.75 0.03 -6.70
CA LEU A 97 1.50 -0.87 -7.84
C LEU A 97 1.53 -0.11 -9.18
N PRO A 98 0.80 0.98 -9.42
CA PRO A 98 0.94 1.73 -10.65
C PRO A 98 2.25 2.52 -10.77
N LEU A 99 2.75 3.14 -9.69
CA LEU A 99 3.86 4.09 -9.77
C LEU A 99 5.23 3.43 -9.95
N ILE A 100 5.51 2.34 -9.23
CA ILE A 100 6.86 1.71 -9.28
C ILE A 100 7.24 1.28 -10.70
N PRO A 101 6.41 0.55 -11.46
CA PRO A 101 6.77 0.18 -12.83
C PRO A 101 6.99 1.39 -13.75
N LEU A 102 6.15 2.41 -13.62
CA LEU A 102 6.23 3.60 -14.45
C LEU A 102 7.46 4.44 -14.18
N ILE A 103 7.81 4.63 -12.90
CA ILE A 103 9.02 5.35 -12.49
C ILE A 103 10.27 4.57 -12.90
N LYS A 104 10.33 3.26 -12.68
CA LYS A 104 11.46 2.41 -13.08
C LYS A 104 11.73 2.46 -14.58
N LYS A 105 10.68 2.62 -15.38
CA LYS A 105 10.80 2.70 -16.86
C LYS A 105 10.97 4.12 -17.38
N GLY A 106 11.02 5.14 -16.51
CA GLY A 106 11.17 6.53 -16.92
C GLY A 106 10.02 7.04 -17.76
N LEU A 107 8.79 6.65 -17.47
CA LEU A 107 7.61 7.00 -18.25
C LEU A 107 6.87 8.22 -17.72
N ILE A 108 7.12 8.59 -16.47
CA ILE A 108 6.46 9.69 -15.78
C ILE A 108 7.47 10.62 -15.12
N LYS A 109 7.14 11.91 -15.10
CA LYS A 109 7.90 12.91 -14.34
C LYS A 109 7.76 12.65 -12.85
N LYS A 110 8.83 12.90 -12.10
CA LYS A 110 8.94 12.55 -10.68
C LYS A 110 8.67 13.72 -9.74
N ASP A 111 8.48 14.90 -10.26
CA ASP A 111 8.48 16.16 -9.52
C ASP A 111 7.08 16.74 -9.29
N ASN A 112 6.04 16.12 -9.80
CA ASN A 112 4.67 16.60 -9.68
C ASN A 112 3.64 15.46 -9.62
N ILE A 113 3.83 14.55 -8.66
CA ILE A 113 2.90 13.43 -8.43
C ILE A 113 1.93 13.85 -7.34
N ILE A 114 0.64 13.88 -7.66
CA ILE A 114 -0.42 14.19 -6.70
C ILE A 114 -1.32 12.96 -6.56
N ILE A 115 -1.55 12.56 -5.32
CA ILE A 115 -2.33 11.36 -4.98
C ILE A 115 -3.46 11.75 -4.04
N ASP A 116 -4.66 11.48 -4.48
CA ASP A 116 -5.89 11.75 -3.77
C ASP A 116 -6.64 10.42 -3.59
N SER A 117 -6.60 9.88 -2.36
CA SER A 117 -7.12 8.54 -2.08
C SER A 117 -8.34 8.59 -1.17
N LYS A 118 -9.39 7.88 -1.54
CA LYS A 118 -10.64 7.70 -0.80
C LYS A 118 -10.70 6.29 -0.23
N SER A 119 -10.92 6.15 1.08
CA SER A 119 -10.97 4.87 1.78
C SER A 119 -12.25 4.71 2.58
N GLY A 120 -12.77 3.51 2.56
CA GLY A 120 -13.80 3.10 3.50
C GLY A 120 -13.27 3.00 4.93
N TYR A 121 -14.18 3.01 5.90
CA TYR A 121 -13.83 3.04 7.33
C TYR A 121 -13.39 1.69 7.91
N SER A 122 -13.58 0.57 7.21
CA SER A 122 -13.06 -0.75 7.64
C SER A 122 -11.53 -0.76 7.79
N GLY A 123 -10.82 0.10 7.03
CA GLY A 123 -9.38 0.25 7.13
C GLY A 123 -8.85 0.85 8.43
N ALA A 124 -9.73 1.38 9.29
CA ALA A 124 -9.35 1.90 10.61
C ALA A 124 -9.16 0.82 11.69
N GLY A 125 -9.35 -0.47 11.35
CA GLY A 125 -9.09 -1.61 12.22
C GLY A 125 -10.21 -1.94 13.20
N ARG A 126 -9.94 -2.83 14.16
CA ARG A 126 -10.95 -3.39 15.09
C ARG A 126 -11.70 -2.38 15.97
N GLY A 127 -11.18 -1.20 16.15
CA GLY A 127 -11.83 -0.13 16.93
C GLY A 127 -12.90 0.66 16.18
N VAL A 128 -13.15 0.33 14.91
CA VAL A 128 -14.03 1.05 14.00
C VAL A 128 -15.41 1.31 14.59
N HIS A 129 -16.07 0.27 15.09
CA HIS A 129 -17.41 0.40 15.64
C HIS A 129 -17.51 1.32 16.87
N LYS A 130 -16.45 1.41 17.68
CA LYS A 130 -16.42 2.34 18.83
C LYS A 130 -16.10 3.77 18.39
N LYS A 131 -15.19 3.92 17.43
CA LYS A 131 -14.68 5.22 16.97
C LYS A 131 -15.66 5.93 16.01
N TYR A 132 -16.43 5.19 15.25
CA TYR A 132 -17.34 5.70 14.24
C TYR A 132 -18.83 5.39 14.56
N LYS A 133 -19.18 5.34 15.82
CA LYS A 133 -20.58 5.38 16.28
C LYS A 133 -21.24 6.73 16.00
N ASP A 134 -20.48 7.68 15.48
CA ASP A 134 -20.94 9.00 15.13
C ASP A 134 -21.97 8.93 14.00
N LYS A 135 -23.13 9.51 14.24
CA LYS A 135 -24.28 9.52 13.32
C LYS A 135 -23.96 10.12 11.95
N ASN A 136 -22.91 10.95 11.88
CA ASN A 136 -22.54 11.67 10.66
C ASN A 136 -21.57 10.90 9.74
N LEU A 137 -21.10 9.69 10.11
CA LEU A 137 -20.15 8.96 9.30
C LEU A 137 -20.68 8.64 7.88
N TYR A 138 -21.97 8.36 7.77
CA TYR A 138 -22.59 7.94 6.50
C TYR A 138 -22.91 9.14 5.57
N GLU A 139 -22.79 10.35 6.05
CA GLU A 139 -23.11 11.58 5.30
C GLU A 139 -21.89 12.52 5.19
N SER A 140 -20.70 12.07 5.63
CA SER A 140 -19.52 12.92 5.63
C SER A 140 -18.36 12.31 4.87
N LEU A 141 -17.60 13.16 4.21
CA LEU A 141 -16.32 12.85 3.62
C LEU A 141 -15.29 13.80 4.24
N SER A 142 -14.19 13.24 4.77
CA SER A 142 -13.19 14.05 5.45
C SER A 142 -11.78 13.69 5.03
N ALA A 143 -10.96 14.71 4.75
CA ALA A 143 -9.52 14.52 4.65
C ALA A 143 -8.92 14.28 6.05
N TYR A 144 -7.90 13.43 6.15
CA TYR A 144 -7.24 13.21 7.42
C TYR A 144 -5.73 12.91 7.21
N GLY A 145 -4.93 13.20 8.24
CA GLY A 145 -3.50 12.92 8.18
C GLY A 145 -2.75 13.62 7.04
N VAL A 146 -3.26 14.76 6.56
CA VAL A 146 -2.66 15.50 5.44
C VAL A 146 -1.23 15.90 5.78
N GLY A 147 -0.26 15.46 4.97
CA GLY A 147 1.16 15.72 5.18
C GLY A 147 1.84 14.85 6.23
N PHE A 148 1.10 14.14 7.11
CA PHE A 148 1.68 13.35 8.21
C PHE A 148 1.04 11.96 8.41
N HIS A 149 0.32 11.44 7.42
CA HIS A 149 -0.21 10.08 7.48
C HIS A 149 0.93 9.05 7.50
N ARG A 150 0.84 8.01 8.35
CA ARG A 150 1.90 7.01 8.52
C ARG A 150 2.33 6.34 7.21
N HIS A 151 1.40 6.12 6.29
CA HIS A 151 1.69 5.54 4.98
C HIS A 151 2.58 6.41 4.08
N ASN A 152 2.72 7.72 4.35
CA ASN A 152 3.70 8.56 3.65
C ASN A 152 5.11 7.98 3.79
N SER A 153 5.44 7.45 4.97
CA SER A 153 6.76 6.86 5.22
C SER A 153 7.07 5.65 4.33
N GLU A 154 6.05 4.84 4.07
CA GLU A 154 6.18 3.66 3.20
C GLU A 154 6.33 4.08 1.73
N ILE A 155 5.45 4.98 1.26
CA ILE A 155 5.47 5.51 -0.10
C ILE A 155 6.81 6.18 -0.39
N ASP A 156 7.24 7.07 0.49
CA ASP A 156 8.51 7.77 0.39
C ASP A 156 9.69 6.81 0.35
N GLN A 157 9.72 5.82 1.25
CA GLN A 157 10.79 4.84 1.32
C GLN A 157 10.92 4.06 0.00
N GLU A 158 9.81 3.57 -0.54
CA GLU A 158 9.86 2.74 -1.74
C GLU A 158 10.17 3.55 -3.01
N ILE A 159 9.62 4.77 -3.12
CA ILE A 159 9.94 5.65 -4.24
C ILE A 159 11.38 6.15 -4.17
N LYS A 160 11.90 6.50 -2.99
CA LYS A 160 13.30 6.91 -2.80
C LYS A 160 14.29 5.86 -3.28
N LYS A 161 14.02 4.58 -3.10
CA LYS A 161 14.89 3.49 -3.59
C LYS A 161 15.11 3.55 -5.10
N ILE A 162 14.07 3.87 -5.87
CA ILE A 162 14.10 3.83 -7.34
C ILE A 162 14.45 5.18 -7.96
N THR A 163 14.24 6.29 -7.24
CA THR A 163 14.50 7.66 -7.73
C THR A 163 15.82 8.25 -7.23
N LYS A 164 16.54 7.52 -6.35
CA LYS A 164 17.71 8.04 -5.62
C LYS A 164 17.39 9.33 -4.84
N GLY A 165 16.16 9.41 -4.31
CA GLY A 165 15.69 10.55 -3.52
C GLY A 165 15.15 11.76 -4.29
N LYS A 166 15.23 11.78 -5.61
CA LYS A 166 14.76 12.89 -6.44
C LYS A 166 13.32 12.68 -6.89
N PHE A 167 12.35 13.16 -6.12
CA PHE A 167 10.91 13.18 -6.47
C PHE A 167 10.15 14.17 -5.59
N LYS A 168 8.99 14.61 -6.05
CA LYS A 168 8.03 15.39 -5.27
C LYS A 168 6.65 14.72 -5.38
N LEU A 169 6.06 14.39 -4.24
CA LEU A 169 4.80 13.68 -4.14
C LEU A 169 3.96 14.30 -3.04
N ILE A 170 2.69 14.51 -3.36
CA ILE A 170 1.65 14.92 -2.40
C ILE A 170 0.67 13.78 -2.26
N PHE A 171 0.39 13.37 -1.03
CA PHE A 171 -0.59 12.34 -0.73
C PHE A 171 -1.63 12.86 0.26
N THR A 172 -2.89 12.82 -0.15
CA THR A 172 -4.04 13.23 0.67
C THR A 172 -5.01 12.07 0.81
N PRO A 173 -5.09 11.43 1.98
CA PRO A 173 -6.09 10.41 2.24
C PRO A 173 -7.41 11.03 2.69
N HIS A 174 -8.52 10.40 2.27
CA HIS A 174 -9.86 10.75 2.69
C HIS A 174 -10.59 9.53 3.26
N LEU A 175 -11.39 9.76 4.29
CA LEU A 175 -12.35 8.80 4.79
C LEU A 175 -13.71 9.08 4.15
N THR A 176 -14.30 8.05 3.60
CA THR A 176 -15.58 8.15 2.87
C THR A 176 -16.68 7.36 3.57
N PRO A 177 -17.96 7.69 3.33
CA PRO A 177 -19.11 7.00 3.93
C PRO A 177 -19.38 5.65 3.26
N MET A 178 -18.35 4.83 3.10
CA MET A 178 -18.45 3.45 2.63
C MET A 178 -17.73 2.52 3.59
N PHE A 179 -18.16 1.27 3.70
CA PHE A 179 -17.52 0.34 4.61
C PHE A 179 -16.15 -0.11 4.11
N ARG A 180 -16.06 -0.60 2.86
CA ARG A 180 -14.84 -1.17 2.29
C ARG A 180 -14.45 -0.51 0.98
N GLY A 181 -13.17 -0.62 0.65
CA GLY A 181 -12.59 -0.22 -0.61
C GLY A 181 -11.69 1.00 -0.51
N ILE A 182 -10.77 1.11 -1.46
CA ILE A 182 -9.94 2.30 -1.68
C ILE A 182 -10.00 2.66 -3.15
N LEU A 183 -10.24 3.93 -3.41
CA LEU A 183 -10.09 4.52 -4.73
C LEU A 183 -8.99 5.59 -4.66
N SER A 184 -7.86 5.33 -5.31
CA SER A 184 -6.76 6.29 -5.42
C SER A 184 -6.76 6.94 -6.80
N THR A 185 -6.88 8.26 -6.84
CA THR A 185 -6.68 9.05 -8.05
C THR A 185 -5.27 9.63 -8.04
N ILE A 186 -4.45 9.22 -8.99
CA ILE A 186 -3.05 9.65 -9.08
C ILE A 186 -2.92 10.54 -10.32
N TYR A 187 -2.51 11.79 -10.09
CA TYR A 187 -2.26 12.77 -11.13
C TYR A 187 -0.77 12.79 -11.44
N ILE A 188 -0.42 12.56 -12.70
CA ILE A 188 0.96 12.46 -13.16
C ILE A 188 1.16 13.25 -14.45
N ASP A 189 2.38 13.68 -14.66
CA ASP A 189 2.84 14.19 -15.94
C ASP A 189 3.71 13.14 -16.63
N LEU A 190 3.49 12.94 -17.92
CA LEU A 190 4.27 11.98 -18.71
C LEU A 190 5.61 12.60 -19.13
N GLU A 191 6.61 11.75 -19.31
CA GLU A 191 7.86 12.18 -19.97
C GLU A 191 7.62 12.51 -21.45
N ASN A 192 8.50 13.29 -22.02
CA ASN A 192 8.37 13.74 -23.40
C ASN A 192 8.30 12.54 -24.37
N GLY A 193 7.34 12.58 -25.29
CA GLY A 193 7.11 11.49 -26.25
C GLY A 193 6.37 10.27 -25.69
N VAL A 194 6.06 10.23 -24.40
CA VAL A 194 5.29 9.14 -23.79
C VAL A 194 3.80 9.40 -23.94
N THR A 195 3.07 8.40 -24.42
CA THR A 195 1.62 8.42 -24.55
C THR A 195 0.93 7.55 -23.50
N GLN A 196 -0.36 7.73 -23.29
CA GLN A 196 -1.15 6.86 -22.43
C GLN A 196 -1.13 5.40 -22.90
N SER A 197 -1.18 5.17 -24.21
CA SER A 197 -1.07 3.82 -24.78
C SER A 197 0.27 3.16 -24.41
N ASN A 198 1.36 3.93 -24.38
CA ASN A 198 2.66 3.44 -23.91
C ASN A 198 2.59 2.99 -22.45
N ILE A 199 1.92 3.75 -21.57
CA ILE A 199 1.74 3.43 -20.15
C ILE A 199 0.93 2.14 -20.01
N ILE A 200 -0.23 2.06 -20.64
CA ILE A 200 -1.10 0.87 -20.56
C ILE A 200 -0.35 -0.37 -21.05
N LYS A 201 0.32 -0.27 -22.22
CA LYS A 201 1.10 -1.38 -22.77
C LYS A 201 2.19 -1.83 -21.80
N LYS A 202 2.90 -0.90 -21.17
CA LYS A 202 3.98 -1.22 -20.22
C LYS A 202 3.46 -1.84 -18.93
N LEU A 203 2.37 -1.32 -18.37
CA LEU A 203 1.71 -1.90 -17.20
C LEU A 203 1.16 -3.30 -17.51
N SER A 204 0.50 -3.49 -18.66
CA SER A 204 -0.02 -4.80 -19.09
C SER A 204 1.08 -5.84 -19.27
N ILE A 205 2.23 -5.45 -19.82
CA ILE A 205 3.38 -6.35 -19.94
C ILE A 205 3.96 -6.66 -18.56
N PHE A 206 4.09 -5.67 -17.69
CA PHE A 206 4.67 -5.83 -16.36
C PHE A 206 3.85 -6.80 -15.51
N TYR A 207 2.53 -6.65 -15.51
CA TYR A 207 1.60 -7.45 -14.70
C TYR A 207 1.00 -8.65 -15.44
N LYS A 208 1.54 -9.04 -16.61
CA LYS A 208 0.97 -10.13 -17.43
C LYS A 208 0.82 -11.47 -16.68
N LYS A 209 1.70 -11.72 -15.71
CA LYS A 209 1.73 -12.98 -14.94
C LYS A 209 1.02 -12.86 -13.58
N ASP A 210 0.54 -11.67 -13.23
CA ASP A 210 -0.06 -11.43 -11.92
C ASP A 210 -1.58 -11.61 -11.99
N ASN A 211 -2.11 -12.47 -11.12
CA ASN A 211 -3.52 -12.80 -11.11
C ASN A 211 -4.40 -11.70 -10.52
N PHE A 212 -3.85 -10.87 -9.64
CA PHE A 212 -4.61 -9.91 -8.84
C PHE A 212 -4.53 -8.46 -9.35
N VAL A 213 -3.55 -8.13 -10.23
CA VAL A 213 -3.44 -6.80 -10.83
C VAL A 213 -4.02 -6.82 -12.23
N LYS A 214 -5.08 -6.05 -12.45
CA LYS A 214 -5.77 -5.97 -13.75
C LYS A 214 -5.63 -4.59 -14.35
N ILE A 215 -5.01 -4.54 -15.53
CA ILE A 215 -4.88 -3.30 -16.31
C ILE A 215 -6.09 -3.21 -17.24
N LEU A 216 -6.89 -2.17 -17.04
CA LEU A 216 -8.12 -1.97 -17.78
C LEU A 216 -7.87 -1.19 -19.08
N LYS A 217 -8.87 -1.19 -19.97
CA LYS A 217 -8.85 -0.37 -21.18
C LYS A 217 -8.72 1.11 -20.84
N GLN A 218 -8.15 1.88 -21.75
CA GLN A 218 -8.01 3.33 -21.59
C GLN A 218 -9.35 3.99 -21.29
N ASN A 219 -9.33 4.95 -20.36
CA ASN A 219 -10.50 5.71 -19.93
C ASN A 219 -11.62 4.88 -19.28
N THR A 220 -11.38 3.62 -18.88
CA THR A 220 -12.34 2.88 -18.06
C THR A 220 -12.48 3.57 -16.71
N LEU A 221 -13.69 3.96 -16.36
CA LEU A 221 -14.01 4.43 -15.01
C LEU A 221 -14.15 3.24 -14.10
N ILE A 222 -13.48 3.28 -12.95
CA ILE A 222 -13.51 2.22 -11.96
C ILE A 222 -14.20 2.67 -10.69
N SER A 223 -14.90 1.73 -10.07
CA SER A 223 -15.55 1.89 -8.78
C SER A 223 -14.87 0.99 -7.74
N THR A 224 -14.97 1.35 -6.46
CA THR A 224 -14.58 0.43 -5.37
C THR A 224 -15.40 -0.85 -5.40
N ASN A 225 -16.63 -0.80 -5.91
CA ASN A 225 -17.49 -1.97 -6.07
C ASN A 225 -16.94 -3.02 -7.04
N ASP A 226 -16.09 -2.62 -8.01
CA ASP A 226 -15.49 -3.54 -8.98
C ASP A 226 -14.48 -4.50 -8.36
N VAL A 227 -13.98 -4.19 -7.17
CA VAL A 227 -12.95 -4.97 -6.48
C VAL A 227 -13.38 -5.45 -5.09
N ILE A 228 -14.54 -5.02 -4.60
CA ILE A 228 -15.03 -5.41 -3.26
C ILE A 228 -15.17 -6.94 -3.15
N ASN A 229 -14.80 -7.50 -2.00
CA ASN A 229 -14.78 -8.95 -1.75
C ASN A 229 -13.84 -9.76 -2.66
N THR A 230 -12.88 -9.11 -3.33
CA THR A 230 -11.82 -9.76 -4.10
C THR A 230 -10.44 -9.31 -3.60
N ASN A 231 -9.37 -9.96 -4.06
CA ASN A 231 -7.99 -9.51 -3.86
C ASN A 231 -7.48 -8.67 -5.05
N ASN A 232 -8.37 -8.25 -5.95
CA ASN A 232 -7.96 -7.56 -7.16
C ASN A 232 -7.59 -6.10 -6.91
N CYS A 233 -6.60 -5.64 -7.67
CA CYS A 233 -6.29 -4.23 -7.88
C CYS A 233 -6.56 -3.89 -9.35
N HIS A 234 -7.53 -3.05 -9.63
CA HIS A 234 -7.79 -2.55 -10.96
C HIS A 234 -7.02 -1.25 -11.19
N ILE A 235 -6.34 -1.15 -12.32
CA ILE A 235 -5.60 0.04 -12.74
C ILE A 235 -6.16 0.52 -14.08
N SER A 236 -6.62 1.75 -14.13
CA SER A 236 -7.07 2.42 -15.34
C SER A 236 -6.26 3.69 -15.59
N VAL A 237 -5.97 3.98 -16.83
CA VAL A 237 -5.29 5.21 -17.27
C VAL A 237 -6.26 6.08 -18.01
N CYS A 238 -6.60 7.22 -17.43
CA CYS A 238 -7.59 8.14 -17.98
C CYS A 238 -6.92 9.43 -18.48
N LYS A 239 -7.40 9.94 -19.59
CA LYS A 239 -6.98 11.25 -20.14
C LYS A 239 -7.73 12.38 -19.44
N SER A 240 -7.05 13.47 -19.20
CA SER A 240 -7.68 14.74 -18.90
C SER A 240 -7.15 15.83 -19.82
N LYS A 241 -7.81 16.99 -19.87
CA LYS A 241 -7.39 18.11 -20.72
C LYS A 241 -5.95 18.56 -20.41
N TYR A 242 -5.56 18.57 -19.15
CA TYR A 242 -4.30 19.16 -18.70
C TYR A 242 -3.29 18.16 -18.15
N LYS A 243 -3.75 17.02 -17.62
CA LYS A 243 -2.88 15.98 -17.01
C LYS A 243 -3.39 14.59 -17.33
N ASN A 244 -2.47 13.65 -17.42
CA ASN A 244 -2.84 12.24 -17.44
C ASN A 244 -3.13 11.80 -16.00
N LYS A 245 -4.06 10.87 -15.85
CA LYS A 245 -4.46 10.32 -14.55
C LYS A 245 -4.29 8.81 -14.55
N ILE A 246 -3.87 8.28 -13.43
CA ILE A 246 -3.97 6.85 -13.14
C ILE A 246 -4.98 6.71 -12.00
N VAL A 247 -5.97 5.88 -12.21
CA VAL A 247 -6.99 5.57 -11.19
C VAL A 247 -6.83 4.13 -10.80
N THR A 248 -6.80 3.85 -9.51
CA THR A 248 -6.66 2.49 -8.98
C THR A 248 -7.76 2.19 -7.98
N GLY A 249 -8.26 0.96 -8.00
CA GLY A 249 -9.15 0.47 -6.96
C GLY A 249 -8.52 -0.72 -6.25
N VAL A 250 -8.48 -0.69 -4.91
CA VAL A 250 -7.95 -1.77 -4.06
C VAL A 250 -8.89 -2.00 -2.89
N ILE A 251 -8.99 -3.25 -2.44
CA ILE A 251 -9.73 -3.55 -1.22
C ILE A 251 -8.97 -3.03 -0.01
N ALA A 252 -9.65 -2.23 0.80
CA ALA A 252 -9.28 -2.03 2.19
C ALA A 252 -9.98 -3.11 3.01
N SER A 253 -9.28 -4.06 3.52
CA SER A 253 -9.82 -5.14 4.33
C SER A 253 -9.67 -4.81 5.80
#